data_ab537457773d2ff1843b7efc869fcb2e
#
_entry.id   ab537457773d2ff1843b7efc869fcb2e
#
_cell.length_a   1.000
_cell.length_b   1.000
_cell.length_c   1.000
_cell.angle_alpha   90.00
_cell.angle_beta   90.00
_cell.angle_gamma   90.00
#
_symmetry.space_group_name_H-M   'P 1'
#
loop_
_entity.id
_entity.type
_entity.pdbx_description
1 polymer ?
#
loop_
_entity_poly.entity_id
_entity_poly.type
_entity_poly.pdbx_seq_one_letter_code
_entity_poly.pdbx_strand_id
1 'polypeptide(L)'
;MLDPVLKKNDKLAYTLIGVFSVVVFVVVTFLSKFTLDVELPFDKHIFALINAVLNTGVAILLVAGLVAIKQKNYNLHKSLMMTAMIFSLLFLVTYIAHHLLAGEAKFGDANFDGVVDDAEKALLGNTRPFYLILLGTHIILAATSLPFILFTAYRALTSDFAAHKALSKKVWPIWFYVAVTGPIVYLMIKQYYN
;
A
#
# COMPACT_ATOMS: atom_id res chain seq x y z
N MET A 1 -12.33 -25.83 12.39
CA MET A 1 -12.01 -24.96 11.23
C MET A 1 -13.07 -23.88 11.19
N LEU A 2 -12.75 -22.70 10.64
CA LEU A 2 -13.77 -21.65 10.49
C LEU A 2 -14.71 -21.99 9.33
N ASP A 3 -15.99 -21.68 9.51
CA ASP A 3 -17.00 -21.85 8.46
C ASP A 3 -16.80 -20.85 7.31
N PRO A 4 -17.17 -21.20 6.07
CA PRO A 4 -17.08 -20.29 4.93
C PRO A 4 -17.98 -19.07 5.12
N VAL A 5 -17.44 -17.89 4.84
CA VAL A 5 -18.18 -16.62 4.84
C VAL A 5 -18.76 -16.35 3.47
N LEU A 6 -18.09 -16.83 2.42
CA LEU A 6 -18.48 -16.66 1.02
C LEU A 6 -18.71 -18.02 0.36
N LYS A 7 -19.73 -18.10 -0.50
CA LYS A 7 -19.89 -19.23 -1.41
C LYS A 7 -18.80 -19.22 -2.46
N LYS A 8 -18.10 -20.35 -2.65
CA LYS A 8 -17.03 -20.46 -3.64
C LYS A 8 -17.55 -20.28 -5.06
N ASN A 9 -17.00 -19.28 -5.76
CA ASN A 9 -17.23 -19.03 -7.19
C ASN A 9 -15.95 -18.45 -7.78
N ASP A 10 -15.09 -19.35 -8.24
CA ASP A 10 -13.75 -18.97 -8.71
C ASP A 10 -13.82 -18.05 -9.94
N LYS A 11 -14.74 -18.31 -10.89
CA LYS A 11 -14.89 -17.49 -12.09
C LYS A 11 -15.24 -16.04 -11.74
N LEU A 12 -16.24 -15.84 -10.88
CA LEU A 12 -16.63 -14.50 -10.44
C LEU A 12 -15.50 -13.81 -9.68
N ALA A 13 -14.83 -14.53 -8.77
CA ALA A 13 -13.72 -13.98 -7.99
C ALA A 13 -12.56 -13.53 -8.90
N TYR A 14 -12.15 -14.35 -9.86
CA TYR A 14 -11.10 -13.97 -10.82
C TYR A 14 -11.49 -12.73 -11.63
N THR A 15 -12.73 -12.65 -12.08
CA THR A 15 -13.21 -11.49 -12.84
C THR A 15 -13.22 -10.23 -11.97
N LEU A 16 -13.82 -10.28 -10.78
CA LEU A 16 -13.96 -9.09 -9.91
C LEU A 16 -12.60 -8.60 -9.41
N ILE A 17 -11.74 -9.50 -8.94
CA ILE A 17 -10.39 -9.14 -8.46
C ILE A 17 -9.54 -8.62 -9.61
N GLY A 18 -9.61 -9.25 -10.79
CA GLY A 18 -8.89 -8.81 -11.97
C GLY A 18 -9.31 -7.40 -12.42
N VAL A 19 -10.63 -7.19 -12.59
CA VAL A 19 -11.17 -5.86 -12.97
C VAL A 19 -10.81 -4.81 -11.95
N PHE A 20 -11.02 -5.08 -10.65
CA PHE A 20 -10.68 -4.13 -9.58
C PHE A 20 -9.18 -3.77 -9.61
N SER A 21 -8.30 -4.77 -9.73
CA SER A 21 -6.85 -4.55 -9.77
C SER A 21 -6.42 -3.73 -10.98
N VAL A 22 -7.00 -3.98 -12.15
CA VAL A 22 -6.72 -3.20 -13.37
C VAL A 22 -7.22 -1.76 -13.20
N VAL A 23 -8.43 -1.56 -12.68
CA VAL A 23 -8.97 -0.21 -12.42
C VAL A 23 -8.07 0.56 -11.46
N VAL A 24 -7.67 -0.04 -10.34
CA VAL A 24 -6.76 0.60 -9.37
C VAL A 24 -5.43 0.93 -10.03
N PHE A 25 -4.84 0.00 -10.80
CA PHE A 25 -3.59 0.23 -11.50
C PHE A 25 -3.68 1.40 -12.48
N VAL A 26 -4.75 1.46 -13.29
CA VAL A 26 -4.99 2.56 -14.23
C VAL A 26 -5.15 3.88 -13.48
N VAL A 27 -6.01 3.92 -12.46
CA VAL A 27 -6.23 5.15 -11.66
C VAL A 27 -4.91 5.65 -11.08
N VAL A 28 -4.17 4.79 -10.39
CA VAL A 28 -2.88 5.15 -9.75
C VAL A 28 -1.86 5.64 -10.78
N THR A 29 -1.78 4.99 -11.96
CA THR A 29 -0.85 5.40 -13.03
C THR A 29 -1.18 6.77 -13.60
N PHE A 30 -2.45 7.14 -13.65
CA PHE A 30 -2.87 8.45 -14.19
C PHE A 30 -2.92 9.56 -13.13
N LEU A 31 -2.87 9.24 -11.85
CA LEU A 31 -2.91 10.24 -10.76
C LEU A 31 -1.79 11.27 -10.86
N SER A 32 -0.59 10.89 -11.33
CA SER A 32 0.53 11.79 -11.49
C SER A 32 0.32 12.89 -12.56
N LYS A 33 -0.72 12.73 -13.40
CA LYS A 33 -1.01 13.67 -14.50
C LYS A 33 -2.12 14.66 -14.18
N PHE A 34 -2.84 14.46 -13.07
CA PHE A 34 -4.01 15.26 -12.73
C PHE A 34 -3.90 15.75 -11.29
N THR A 35 -3.80 17.05 -11.10
CA THR A 35 -3.88 17.68 -9.79
C THR A 35 -5.10 18.61 -9.79
N LEU A 36 -5.90 18.53 -8.74
CA LEU A 36 -7.04 19.41 -8.54
C LEU A 36 -6.58 20.64 -7.77
N ASP A 37 -6.79 21.83 -8.37
CA ASP A 37 -6.54 23.10 -7.71
C ASP A 37 -7.74 23.43 -6.81
N VAL A 38 -7.68 22.95 -5.57
CA VAL A 38 -8.72 23.16 -4.56
C VAL A 38 -8.07 23.75 -3.31
N GLU A 39 -8.55 24.91 -2.89
CA GLU A 39 -8.17 25.47 -1.58
C GLU A 39 -8.85 24.68 -0.47
N LEU A 40 -8.05 24.11 0.41
CA LEU A 40 -8.52 23.36 1.56
C LEU A 40 -8.23 24.16 2.85
N PRO A 41 -9.10 24.08 3.86
CA PRO A 41 -8.89 24.75 5.15
C PRO A 41 -7.81 24.08 6.02
N PHE A 42 -7.09 23.09 5.48
CA PHE A 42 -6.05 22.32 6.17
C PHE A 42 -4.94 21.93 5.17
N ASP A 43 -3.79 21.54 5.71
CA ASP A 43 -2.66 21.06 4.91
C ASP A 43 -3.02 19.75 4.18
N LYS A 44 -2.98 19.78 2.85
CA LYS A 44 -3.25 18.64 1.97
C LYS A 44 -2.27 17.47 2.16
N HIS A 45 -1.08 17.73 2.70
CA HIS A 45 -0.10 16.67 3.00
C HIS A 45 -0.45 15.82 4.23
N ILE A 46 -1.52 16.17 4.96
CA ILE A 46 -2.08 15.30 6.03
C ILE A 46 -2.42 13.91 5.52
N PHE A 47 -2.87 13.78 4.26
CA PHE A 47 -3.16 12.47 3.65
C PHE A 47 -1.92 11.59 3.53
N ALA A 48 -0.73 12.17 3.26
CA ALA A 48 0.52 11.42 3.25
C ALA A 48 0.91 10.91 4.64
N LEU A 49 0.68 11.71 5.69
CA LEU A 49 0.86 11.27 7.07
C LEU A 49 -0.11 10.14 7.42
N ILE A 50 -1.39 10.28 7.07
CA ILE A 50 -2.40 9.22 7.29
C ILE A 50 -1.97 7.93 6.58
N ASN A 51 -1.47 8.01 5.35
CA ASN A 51 -0.96 6.88 4.61
C ASN A 51 0.19 6.16 5.34
N ALA A 52 1.13 6.93 5.90
CA ALA A 52 2.24 6.37 6.67
C ALA A 52 1.76 5.68 7.95
N VAL A 53 0.79 6.27 8.66
CA VAL A 53 0.17 5.69 9.87
C VAL A 53 -0.59 4.41 9.54
N LEU A 54 -1.41 4.41 8.48
CA LEU A 54 -2.17 3.23 8.05
C LEU A 54 -1.24 2.08 7.66
N ASN A 55 -0.18 2.34 6.88
CA ASN A 55 0.79 1.31 6.52
C ASN A 55 1.56 0.77 7.73
N THR A 56 1.93 1.64 8.68
CA THR A 56 2.52 1.19 9.96
C THR A 56 1.56 0.26 10.71
N GLY A 57 0.27 0.63 10.78
CA GLY A 57 -0.77 -0.21 11.35
C GLY A 57 -0.89 -1.56 10.64
N VAL A 58 -0.87 -1.56 9.30
CA VAL A 58 -0.88 -2.81 8.50
C VAL A 58 0.33 -3.67 8.83
N ALA A 59 1.54 -3.11 8.92
CA ALA A 59 2.74 -3.86 9.26
C ALA A 59 2.62 -4.55 10.64
N ILE A 60 2.12 -3.82 11.64
CA ILE A 60 1.89 -4.36 13.00
C ILE A 60 0.83 -5.49 12.95
N LEU A 61 -0.28 -5.27 12.26
CA LEU A 61 -1.37 -6.25 12.12
C LEU A 61 -0.90 -7.52 11.40
N LEU A 62 -0.03 -7.40 10.39
CA LEU A 62 0.54 -8.55 9.68
C LEU A 62 1.42 -9.40 10.60
N VAL A 63 2.25 -8.78 11.43
CA VAL A 63 3.07 -9.50 12.42
C VAL A 63 2.20 -10.15 13.48
N ALA A 64 1.26 -9.41 14.05
CA ALA A 64 0.33 -9.94 15.06
C ALA A 64 -0.51 -11.11 14.49
N GLY A 65 -0.99 -10.97 13.24
CA GLY A 65 -1.71 -12.04 12.55
C GLY A 65 -0.86 -13.30 12.30
N LEU A 66 0.42 -13.10 11.97
CA LEU A 66 1.36 -14.22 11.84
C LEU A 66 1.60 -14.93 13.19
N VAL A 67 1.69 -14.19 14.29
CA VAL A 67 1.81 -14.74 15.63
C VAL A 67 0.53 -15.51 16.00
N ALA A 68 -0.65 -14.92 15.77
CA ALA A 68 -1.93 -15.53 16.07
C ALA A 68 -2.12 -16.87 15.34
N ILE A 69 -1.77 -16.96 14.05
CA ILE A 69 -1.89 -18.22 13.30
C ILE A 69 -0.90 -19.28 13.78
N LYS A 70 0.32 -18.91 14.18
CA LYS A 70 1.30 -19.83 14.78
C LYS A 70 0.80 -20.41 16.11
N GLN A 71 0.04 -19.60 16.86
CA GLN A 71 -0.61 -20.02 18.12
C GLN A 71 -1.93 -20.76 17.88
N LYS A 72 -2.30 -21.06 16.63
CA LYS A 72 -3.57 -21.70 16.23
C LYS A 72 -4.82 -20.91 16.64
N ASN A 73 -4.68 -19.60 16.92
CA ASN A 73 -5.81 -18.72 17.21
C ASN A 73 -6.39 -18.17 15.88
N TYR A 74 -7.21 -19.00 15.24
CA TYR A 74 -7.75 -18.73 13.91
C TYR A 74 -8.71 -17.53 13.89
N ASN A 75 -9.48 -17.32 14.96
CA ASN A 75 -10.41 -16.18 15.06
C ASN A 75 -9.65 -14.86 15.15
N LEU A 76 -8.63 -14.79 16.00
CA LEU A 76 -7.79 -13.60 16.12
C LEU A 76 -7.06 -13.32 14.81
N HIS A 77 -6.46 -14.35 14.19
CA HIS A 77 -5.82 -14.21 12.89
C HIS A 77 -6.77 -13.61 11.84
N LYS A 78 -8.00 -14.15 11.72
CA LYS A 78 -9.03 -13.65 10.81
C LYS A 78 -9.33 -12.18 11.07
N SER A 79 -9.58 -11.80 12.33
CA SER A 79 -9.89 -10.42 12.70
C SER A 79 -8.75 -9.48 12.34
N LEU A 80 -7.50 -9.81 12.70
CA LEU A 80 -6.33 -9.00 12.40
C LEU A 80 -6.10 -8.82 10.89
N MET A 81 -6.27 -9.90 10.10
CA MET A 81 -6.11 -9.83 8.64
C MET A 81 -7.23 -9.00 7.98
N MET A 82 -8.47 -9.12 8.45
CA MET A 82 -9.57 -8.28 7.96
C MET A 82 -9.34 -6.82 8.28
N THR A 83 -8.87 -6.47 9.49
CA THR A 83 -8.50 -5.11 9.87
C THR A 83 -7.35 -4.58 9.00
N ALA A 84 -6.32 -5.40 8.72
CA ALA A 84 -5.24 -5.01 7.82
C ALA A 84 -5.74 -4.72 6.40
N MET A 85 -6.71 -5.49 5.89
CA MET A 85 -7.34 -5.22 4.59
C MET A 85 -8.14 -3.92 4.59
N ILE A 86 -8.88 -3.63 5.67
CA ILE A 86 -9.62 -2.35 5.81
C ILE A 86 -8.62 -1.18 5.82
N PHE A 87 -7.53 -1.28 6.57
CA PHE A 87 -6.49 -0.25 6.59
C PHE A 87 -5.86 -0.05 5.21
N SER A 88 -5.62 -1.14 4.47
CA SER A 88 -5.09 -1.04 3.10
C SER A 88 -6.09 -0.41 2.12
N LEU A 89 -7.39 -0.62 2.31
CA LEU A 89 -8.41 0.06 1.52
C LEU A 89 -8.48 1.55 1.86
N LEU A 90 -8.44 1.91 3.14
CA LEU A 90 -8.38 3.32 3.58
C LEU A 90 -7.10 3.99 3.07
N PHE A 91 -5.96 3.29 3.12
CA PHE A 91 -4.72 3.76 2.51
C PHE A 91 -4.91 4.09 1.02
N LEU A 92 -5.54 3.20 0.24
CA LEU A 92 -5.77 3.45 -1.18
C LEU A 92 -6.61 4.71 -1.42
N VAL A 93 -7.67 4.92 -0.63
CA VAL A 93 -8.54 6.11 -0.74
C VAL A 93 -7.75 7.38 -0.40
N THR A 94 -7.02 7.39 0.71
CA THR A 94 -6.23 8.56 1.14
C THR A 94 -5.02 8.80 0.25
N TYR A 95 -4.46 7.76 -0.36
CA TYR A 95 -3.40 7.87 -1.37
C TYR A 95 -3.91 8.58 -2.64
N ILE A 96 -5.08 8.18 -3.13
CA ILE A 96 -5.72 8.84 -4.28
C ILE A 96 -6.00 10.31 -3.94
N ALA A 97 -6.57 10.59 -2.77
CA ALA A 97 -6.84 11.96 -2.32
C ALA A 97 -5.56 12.80 -2.25
N HIS A 98 -4.48 12.25 -1.66
CA HIS A 98 -3.19 12.94 -1.60
C HIS A 98 -2.68 13.35 -2.97
N HIS A 99 -2.62 12.42 -3.93
CA HIS A 99 -2.09 12.70 -5.26
C HIS A 99 -2.97 13.66 -6.07
N LEU A 100 -4.29 13.58 -5.91
CA LEU A 100 -5.20 14.51 -6.57
C LEU A 100 -5.12 15.94 -6.01
N LEU A 101 -4.84 16.10 -4.72
CA LEU A 101 -4.89 17.40 -4.05
C LEU A 101 -3.51 18.04 -3.84
N ALA A 102 -2.48 17.23 -3.60
CA ALA A 102 -1.13 17.72 -3.32
C ALA A 102 -0.18 17.61 -4.52
N GLY A 103 -0.49 16.73 -5.50
CA GLY A 103 0.42 16.44 -6.60
C GLY A 103 1.62 15.60 -6.18
N GLU A 104 2.69 15.66 -6.96
CA GLU A 104 3.92 14.91 -6.73
C GLU A 104 5.02 15.81 -6.17
N ALA A 105 5.61 15.44 -5.04
CA ALA A 105 6.84 16.04 -4.55
C ALA A 105 8.05 15.29 -5.11
N LYS A 106 9.12 16.03 -5.43
CA LYS A 106 10.37 15.45 -5.93
C LYS A 106 11.41 15.38 -4.81
N PHE A 107 11.91 14.19 -4.54
CA PHE A 107 12.94 14.01 -3.52
C PHE A 107 14.22 14.73 -3.91
N GLY A 108 14.57 15.75 -3.11
CA GLY A 108 15.74 16.59 -3.30
C GLY A 108 15.45 17.97 -3.87
N ASP A 109 14.24 18.27 -4.23
CA ASP A 109 13.78 19.60 -4.67
C ASP A 109 13.66 20.51 -3.42
N ALA A 110 14.76 21.15 -3.04
CA ALA A 110 14.84 21.95 -1.83
C ALA A 110 14.27 23.36 -2.00
N ASN A 111 14.26 23.88 -3.22
CA ASN A 111 13.75 25.21 -3.57
C ASN A 111 12.28 25.18 -4.05
N PHE A 112 11.67 23.98 -4.19
CA PHE A 112 10.30 23.73 -4.62
C PHE A 112 9.96 24.24 -6.02
N ASP A 113 10.95 24.30 -6.93
CA ASP A 113 10.74 24.74 -8.32
C ASP A 113 10.26 23.59 -9.24
N GLY A 114 10.15 22.38 -8.70
CA GLY A 114 9.73 21.19 -9.42
C GLY A 114 10.83 20.54 -10.24
N VAL A 115 12.09 20.96 -10.09
CA VAL A 115 13.26 20.38 -10.77
C VAL A 115 14.34 20.09 -9.74
N VAL A 116 14.90 18.90 -9.78
CA VAL A 116 16.08 18.58 -8.95
C VAL A 116 17.32 18.82 -9.78
N ASP A 117 17.99 19.94 -9.56
CA ASP A 117 19.18 20.34 -10.31
C ASP A 117 20.46 19.57 -9.89
N ASP A 118 21.59 19.85 -10.52
CA ASP A 118 22.83 19.13 -10.25
C ASP A 118 23.46 19.54 -8.93
N ALA A 119 23.24 20.76 -8.44
CA ALA A 119 23.70 21.20 -7.13
C ALA A 119 22.93 20.48 -6.01
N GLU A 120 21.61 20.37 -6.14
CA GLU A 120 20.75 19.62 -5.22
C GLU A 120 21.09 18.12 -5.21
N LYS A 121 21.30 17.53 -6.40
CA LYS A 121 21.76 16.13 -6.50
C LYS A 121 23.09 15.90 -5.81
N ALA A 122 24.05 16.84 -5.95
CA ALA A 122 25.35 16.75 -5.32
C ALA A 122 25.26 16.78 -3.78
N LEU A 123 24.36 17.59 -3.23
CA LEU A 123 24.12 17.66 -1.77
C LEU A 123 23.52 16.37 -1.20
N LEU A 124 22.70 15.67 -1.99
CA LEU A 124 22.05 14.44 -1.56
C LEU A 124 22.96 13.20 -1.63
N GLY A 125 24.01 13.24 -2.43
CA GLY A 125 24.93 12.12 -2.62
C GLY A 125 24.21 10.79 -2.89
N ASN A 126 24.51 9.76 -2.09
CA ASN A 126 23.91 8.43 -2.24
C ASN A 126 22.48 8.32 -1.68
N THR A 127 21.97 9.32 -0.96
CA THR A 127 20.63 9.25 -0.36
C THR A 127 19.53 9.25 -1.43
N ARG A 128 19.71 10.03 -2.51
CA ARG A 128 18.74 10.09 -3.60
C ARG A 128 18.62 8.77 -4.36
N PRO A 129 19.69 8.14 -4.87
CA PRO A 129 19.55 6.83 -5.52
C PRO A 129 18.98 5.76 -4.58
N PHE A 130 19.33 5.75 -3.29
CA PHE A 130 18.71 4.85 -2.31
C PHE A 130 17.21 5.07 -2.21
N TYR A 131 16.77 6.34 -2.07
CA TYR A 131 15.34 6.66 -2.04
C TYR A 131 14.61 6.20 -3.31
N LEU A 132 15.17 6.47 -4.50
CA LEU A 132 14.54 6.09 -5.77
C LEU A 132 14.42 4.57 -5.94
N ILE A 133 15.43 3.80 -5.50
CA ILE A 133 15.36 2.32 -5.51
C ILE A 133 14.30 1.84 -4.53
N LEU A 134 14.27 2.39 -3.31
CA LEU A 134 13.28 2.05 -2.30
C LEU A 134 11.85 2.35 -2.79
N LEU A 135 11.63 3.55 -3.32
CA LEU A 135 10.34 3.97 -3.89
C LEU A 135 9.93 3.10 -5.08
N GLY A 136 10.85 2.86 -6.02
CA GLY A 136 10.58 2.05 -7.20
C GLY A 136 10.20 0.61 -6.85
N THR A 137 10.94 -0.03 -5.96
CA THR A 137 10.61 -1.39 -5.48
C THR A 137 9.30 -1.41 -4.70
N HIS A 138 9.03 -0.39 -3.87
CA HIS A 138 7.78 -0.25 -3.15
C HIS A 138 6.59 -0.17 -4.12
N ILE A 139 6.63 0.72 -5.12
CA ILE A 139 5.53 0.91 -6.09
C ILE A 139 5.27 -0.37 -6.89
N ILE A 140 6.32 -1.01 -7.43
CA ILE A 140 6.19 -2.23 -8.23
C ILE A 140 5.56 -3.35 -7.40
N LEU A 141 6.05 -3.55 -6.17
CA LEU A 141 5.54 -4.60 -5.30
C LEU A 141 4.12 -4.28 -4.76
N ALA A 142 3.81 -3.02 -4.50
CA ALA A 142 2.45 -2.62 -4.11
C ALA A 142 1.44 -2.92 -5.23
N ALA A 143 1.74 -2.48 -6.46
CA ALA A 143 0.87 -2.69 -7.62
C ALA A 143 0.66 -4.19 -7.92
N THR A 144 1.74 -4.98 -7.88
CA THR A 144 1.68 -6.41 -8.19
C THR A 144 1.07 -7.24 -7.06
N SER A 145 1.23 -6.86 -5.79
CA SER A 145 0.72 -7.63 -4.65
C SER A 145 -0.79 -7.54 -4.47
N LEU A 146 -1.43 -6.45 -4.88
CA LEU A 146 -2.86 -6.21 -4.66
C LEU A 146 -3.76 -7.39 -5.09
N PRO A 147 -3.72 -7.88 -6.34
CA PRO A 147 -4.56 -9.01 -6.74
C PRO A 147 -4.27 -10.27 -5.92
N PHE A 148 -3.01 -10.53 -5.57
CA PHE A 148 -2.65 -11.72 -4.80
C PHE A 148 -3.11 -11.65 -3.34
N ILE A 149 -3.10 -10.45 -2.73
CA ILE A 149 -3.68 -10.22 -1.39
C ILE A 149 -5.17 -10.56 -1.42
N LEU A 150 -5.90 -10.03 -2.41
CA LEU A 150 -7.34 -10.26 -2.57
C LEU A 150 -7.66 -11.74 -2.83
N PHE A 151 -6.88 -12.43 -3.69
CA PHE A 151 -7.04 -13.87 -3.90
C PHE A 151 -6.74 -14.68 -2.64
N THR A 152 -5.73 -14.30 -1.88
CA THR A 152 -5.39 -14.95 -0.61
C THR A 152 -6.54 -14.82 0.39
N ALA A 153 -7.15 -13.64 0.48
CA ALA A 153 -8.33 -13.40 1.31
C ALA A 153 -9.56 -14.20 0.82
N TYR A 154 -9.82 -14.20 -0.49
CA TYR A 154 -10.91 -14.97 -1.08
C TYR A 154 -10.81 -16.46 -0.73
N ARG A 155 -9.61 -17.06 -0.86
CA ARG A 155 -9.39 -18.47 -0.49
C ARG A 155 -9.69 -18.75 0.99
N ALA A 156 -9.31 -17.83 1.90
CA ALA A 156 -9.65 -17.94 3.32
C ALA A 156 -11.16 -17.85 3.57
N LEU A 157 -11.84 -16.88 2.93
CA LEU A 157 -13.27 -16.62 3.11
C LEU A 157 -14.17 -17.73 2.53
N THR A 158 -13.66 -18.51 1.58
CA THR A 158 -14.31 -19.69 1.02
C THR A 158 -13.89 -21.00 1.66
N SER A 159 -13.16 -20.95 2.80
CA SER A 159 -12.61 -22.11 3.54
C SER A 159 -11.67 -23.00 2.72
N ASP A 160 -11.09 -22.47 1.63
CA ASP A 160 -10.02 -23.14 0.86
C ASP A 160 -8.66 -22.88 1.54
N PHE A 161 -8.49 -23.44 2.75
CA PHE A 161 -7.31 -23.14 3.59
C PHE A 161 -6.01 -23.70 3.03
N ALA A 162 -6.06 -24.73 2.19
CA ALA A 162 -4.88 -25.27 1.55
C ALA A 162 -4.31 -24.25 0.53
N ALA A 163 -5.16 -23.71 -0.34
CA ALA A 163 -4.80 -22.68 -1.29
C ALA A 163 -4.43 -21.36 -0.60
N HIS A 164 -5.19 -20.94 0.43
CA HIS A 164 -4.85 -19.79 1.27
C HIS A 164 -3.42 -19.88 1.83
N LYS A 165 -3.08 -21.00 2.46
CA LYS A 165 -1.76 -21.23 3.06
C LYS A 165 -0.64 -21.21 2.01
N ALA A 166 -0.87 -21.77 0.83
CA ALA A 166 0.11 -21.79 -0.25
C ALA A 166 0.38 -20.36 -0.79
N LEU A 167 -0.68 -19.56 -0.99
CA LEU A 167 -0.57 -18.17 -1.44
C LEU A 167 0.03 -17.26 -0.37
N SER A 168 -0.44 -17.36 0.88
CA SER A 168 -0.02 -16.48 1.96
C SER A 168 1.49 -16.56 2.24
N LYS A 169 2.12 -17.71 2.06
CA LYS A 169 3.58 -17.86 2.21
C LYS A 169 4.38 -16.96 1.26
N LYS A 170 3.84 -16.69 0.06
CA LYS A 170 4.47 -15.85 -0.96
C LYS A 170 4.02 -14.39 -0.82
N VAL A 171 2.75 -14.18 -0.54
CA VAL A 171 2.13 -12.85 -0.51
C VAL A 171 2.47 -12.08 0.77
N TRP A 172 2.52 -12.76 1.92
CA TRP A 172 2.77 -12.12 3.21
C TRP A 172 4.09 -11.32 3.25
N PRO A 173 5.25 -11.87 2.83
CA PRO A 173 6.51 -11.10 2.88
C PRO A 173 6.49 -9.88 1.94
N ILE A 174 5.81 -9.97 0.79
CA ILE A 174 5.68 -8.86 -0.15
C ILE A 174 4.79 -7.76 0.46
N TRP A 175 3.63 -8.15 0.99
CA TRP A 175 2.72 -7.20 1.65
C TRP A 175 3.38 -6.53 2.85
N PHE A 176 4.10 -7.29 3.67
CA PHE A 176 4.85 -6.77 4.80
C PHE A 176 5.95 -5.78 4.37
N TYR A 177 6.70 -6.11 3.30
CA TYR A 177 7.68 -5.19 2.73
C TYR A 177 7.04 -3.87 2.31
N VAL A 178 5.94 -3.91 1.58
CA VAL A 178 5.20 -2.71 1.15
C VAL A 178 4.71 -1.91 2.36
N ALA A 179 4.15 -2.57 3.37
CA ALA A 179 3.64 -1.92 4.56
C ALA A 179 4.74 -1.23 5.39
N VAL A 180 5.97 -1.77 5.40
CA VAL A 180 7.11 -1.17 6.12
C VAL A 180 7.78 -0.07 5.29
N THR A 181 7.96 -0.27 4.00
CA THR A 181 8.65 0.70 3.15
C THR A 181 7.84 1.97 2.89
N GLY A 182 6.50 1.91 2.91
CA GLY A 182 5.64 3.08 2.77
C GLY A 182 5.92 4.19 3.79
N PRO A 183 5.91 3.92 5.10
CA PRO A 183 6.30 4.89 6.13
C PRO A 183 7.74 5.40 5.97
N ILE A 184 8.67 4.56 5.55
CA ILE A 184 10.07 4.98 5.32
C ILE A 184 10.14 5.98 4.17
N VAL A 185 9.46 5.69 3.04
CA VAL A 185 9.34 6.61 1.90
C VAL A 185 8.76 7.95 2.36
N TYR A 186 7.67 7.93 3.14
CA TYR A 186 7.08 9.15 3.69
C TYR A 186 8.06 9.95 4.56
N LEU A 187 8.77 9.30 5.48
CA LEU A 187 9.72 9.98 6.35
C LEU A 187 10.88 10.63 5.58
N MET A 188 11.25 10.05 4.45
CA MET A 188 12.31 10.60 3.60
C MET A 188 11.81 11.77 2.74
N ILE A 189 10.58 11.69 2.19
CA ILE A 189 10.06 12.71 1.25
C ILE A 189 9.42 13.91 1.94
N LYS A 190 8.89 13.76 3.16
CA LYS A 190 8.05 14.78 3.83
C LYS A 190 8.69 16.17 3.93
N GLN A 191 10.00 16.26 3.96
CA GLN A 191 10.72 17.54 4.01
C GLN A 191 10.71 18.31 2.68
N TYR A 192 10.28 17.67 1.60
CA TYR A 192 10.12 18.24 0.25
C TYR A 192 8.66 18.48 -0.11
N TYR A 193 7.75 18.47 0.85
CA TYR A 193 6.37 18.90 0.67
C TYR A 193 6.25 20.41 0.81
N ASN A 194 5.47 21.06 -0.09
CA ASN A 194 5.23 22.50 -0.13
C ASN A 194 3.75 22.82 0.00
#